data_46daf08ed07fdb7daaaa220858006b72
#
_entry.id   46daf08ed07fdb7daaaa220858006b72
#
_cell.length_a   1.000
_cell.length_b   1.000
_cell.length_c   1.000
_cell.angle_alpha   90.00
_cell.angle_beta   90.00
_cell.angle_gamma   90.00
#
_symmetry.space_group_name_H-M   'P 1'
#
loop_
_entity.id
_entity.type
_entity.pdbx_description
1 polymer ?
#
loop_
_entity_poly.entity_id
_entity_poly.type
_entity_poly.pdbx_seq_one_letter_code
_entity_poly.pdbx_strand_id
1 'polypeptide(L)'
;VVLGAGWPGVLLHEAVGHGLEGDFNRKGTSAFSGRMGQQVAAKGVTVVDNGTISERRGSLTIDDEGTPTNNTVLIEDGRLVGYMQDRQNARLMGVKPTGNGRRESYAHEPMPRMTNTYMLSGDKTPEEIIASVKKGIYAVSFGGGQVDITSGKFVFGCTEAYMIENGKVGAPVKGAM
;
A
#
# COMPACT_ATOMS: atom_id res chain seq x y z
N VAL A 1 -4.34 -10.92 -13.34
CA VAL A 1 -5.45 -10.41 -12.49
C VAL A 1 -5.57 -8.91 -12.68
N VAL A 2 -6.78 -8.41 -12.87
CA VAL A 2 -7.10 -6.98 -12.81
C VAL A 2 -7.77 -6.72 -11.46
N LEU A 3 -7.27 -5.75 -10.72
CA LEU A 3 -7.86 -5.30 -9.46
C LEU A 3 -8.80 -4.13 -9.75
N GLY A 4 -10.00 -4.17 -9.21
CA GLY A 4 -10.95 -3.05 -9.26
C GLY A 4 -10.46 -1.86 -8.43
N ALA A 5 -11.06 -0.70 -8.65
CA ALA A 5 -10.85 0.47 -7.81
C ALA A 5 -11.59 0.33 -6.47
N GLY A 6 -11.10 1.01 -5.43
CA GLY A 6 -11.74 1.04 -4.12
C GLY A 6 -11.28 -0.06 -3.16
N TRP A 7 -12.14 -1.01 -2.80
CA TRP A 7 -11.85 -2.01 -1.78
C TRP A 7 -10.59 -2.86 -2.02
N PRO A 8 -10.19 -3.19 -3.26
CA PRO A 8 -8.88 -3.78 -3.54
C PRO A 8 -7.66 -2.98 -3.08
N GLY A 9 -7.82 -1.72 -2.71
CA GLY A 9 -6.79 -0.94 -2.01
C GLY A 9 -6.32 -1.55 -0.69
N VAL A 10 -7.14 -2.40 -0.06
CA VAL A 10 -6.75 -3.20 1.11
C VAL A 10 -5.57 -4.13 0.79
N LEU A 11 -5.49 -4.67 -0.41
CA LEU A 11 -4.34 -5.49 -0.82
C LEU A 11 -3.05 -4.63 -0.83
N LEU A 12 -3.12 -3.40 -1.34
CA LEU A 12 -1.99 -2.46 -1.30
C LEU A 12 -1.62 -2.11 0.15
N HIS A 13 -2.62 -1.87 1.01
CA HIS A 13 -2.42 -1.61 2.44
C HIS A 13 -1.64 -2.74 3.11
N GLU A 14 -2.10 -3.98 2.96
CA GLU A 14 -1.49 -5.15 3.58
C GLU A 14 -0.16 -5.54 2.92
N ALA A 15 -0.16 -5.75 1.60
CA ALA A 15 1.00 -6.32 0.90
C ALA A 15 2.17 -5.33 0.76
N VAL A 16 1.90 -4.03 0.77
CA VAL A 16 2.91 -2.98 0.55
C VAL A 16 3.01 -2.05 1.76
N GLY A 17 1.89 -1.49 2.21
CA GLY A 17 1.86 -0.46 3.24
C GLY A 17 2.55 -0.88 4.54
N HIS A 18 2.11 -1.96 5.16
CA HIS A 18 2.74 -2.46 6.40
C HIS A 18 4.21 -2.85 6.19
N GLY A 19 4.57 -3.36 5.02
CA GLY A 19 5.95 -3.67 4.68
C GLY A 19 6.87 -2.44 4.60
N LEU A 20 6.31 -1.24 4.45
CA LEU A 20 7.05 0.02 4.32
C LEU A 20 7.01 0.89 5.60
N GLU A 21 6.53 0.36 6.71
CA GLU A 21 6.65 0.99 8.03
C GLU A 21 8.10 0.94 8.51
N GLY A 22 8.60 2.06 9.01
CA GLY A 22 10.03 2.28 9.26
C GLY A 22 10.62 1.40 10.35
N ASP A 23 9.85 1.06 11.39
CA ASP A 23 10.31 0.24 12.50
C ASP A 23 10.62 -1.20 12.07
N PHE A 24 9.81 -1.82 11.23
CA PHE A 24 10.07 -3.15 10.66
C PHE A 24 11.28 -3.13 9.74
N ASN A 25 11.44 -2.07 8.95
CA ASN A 25 12.58 -1.92 8.05
C ASN A 25 13.89 -1.66 8.80
N ARG A 26 13.87 -0.87 9.89
CA ARG A 26 15.01 -0.66 10.76
C ARG A 26 15.45 -1.96 11.45
N LYS A 27 14.49 -2.77 11.89
CA LYS A 27 14.73 -4.07 12.54
C LYS A 27 15.14 -5.18 11.56
N GLY A 28 15.03 -4.94 10.25
CA GLY A 28 15.34 -5.94 9.23
C GLY A 28 14.28 -7.04 9.09
N THR A 29 13.06 -6.79 9.54
CA THR A 29 11.96 -7.78 9.58
C THR A 29 10.92 -7.62 8.49
N SER A 30 11.16 -6.73 7.52
CA SER A 30 10.31 -6.57 6.34
C SER A 30 10.98 -7.11 5.08
N ALA A 31 10.19 -7.63 4.14
CA ALA A 31 10.65 -8.00 2.80
C ALA A 31 11.28 -6.82 2.02
N PHE A 32 11.01 -5.58 2.43
CA PHE A 32 11.57 -4.36 1.85
C PHE A 32 12.85 -3.87 2.55
N SER A 33 13.26 -4.52 3.64
CA SER A 33 14.46 -4.11 4.40
C SER A 33 15.72 -4.19 3.55
N GLY A 34 16.51 -3.10 3.55
CA GLY A 34 17.75 -3.01 2.78
C GLY A 34 17.57 -2.85 1.26
N ARG A 35 16.34 -2.61 0.79
CA ARG A 35 16.04 -2.47 -0.65
C ARG A 35 15.91 -1.04 -1.14
N MET A 36 16.29 -0.05 -0.34
CA MET A 36 16.27 1.36 -0.75
C MET A 36 17.02 1.56 -2.07
N GLY A 37 16.38 2.23 -3.04
CA GLY A 37 16.90 2.45 -4.39
C GLY A 37 16.74 1.27 -5.37
N GLN A 38 16.32 0.09 -4.88
CA GLN A 38 16.10 -1.08 -5.73
C GLN A 38 14.72 -1.07 -6.37
N GLN A 39 14.60 -1.77 -7.49
CA GLN A 39 13.31 -2.05 -8.13
C GLN A 39 12.53 -3.07 -7.29
N VAL A 40 11.36 -2.67 -6.79
CA VAL A 40 10.47 -3.48 -5.94
C VAL A 40 9.07 -3.64 -6.55
N ALA A 41 8.75 -2.86 -7.57
CA ALA A 41 7.52 -2.93 -8.33
C ALA A 41 7.78 -2.73 -9.82
N ALA A 42 6.79 -2.93 -10.66
CA ALA A 42 6.90 -2.66 -12.09
C ALA A 42 7.21 -1.17 -12.35
N LYS A 43 7.91 -0.90 -13.45
CA LYS A 43 8.13 0.46 -13.93
C LYS A 43 6.78 1.16 -14.15
N GLY A 44 6.69 2.44 -13.82
CA GLY A 44 5.46 3.24 -13.85
C GLY A 44 4.62 3.17 -12.57
N VAL A 45 4.92 2.24 -11.65
CA VAL A 45 4.21 2.15 -10.36
C VAL A 45 4.79 3.16 -9.37
N THR A 46 3.94 4.08 -8.91
CA THR A 46 4.28 5.03 -7.84
C THR A 46 3.27 4.88 -6.71
N VAL A 47 3.77 4.69 -5.49
CA VAL A 47 2.97 4.52 -4.27
C VAL A 47 3.36 5.61 -3.28
N VAL A 48 2.34 6.25 -2.71
CA VAL A 48 2.50 7.32 -1.73
C VAL A 48 1.69 7.04 -0.48
N ASP A 49 2.12 7.59 0.65
CA ASP A 49 1.31 7.75 1.86
C ASP A 49 1.10 9.25 2.10
N ASN A 50 -0.15 9.70 2.05
CA ASN A 50 -0.47 11.13 2.07
C ASN A 50 -1.51 11.47 3.14
N GLY A 51 -1.04 12.02 4.26
CA GLY A 51 -1.90 12.48 5.34
C GLY A 51 -2.56 13.84 5.11
N THR A 52 -2.24 14.54 4.01
CA THR A 52 -2.70 15.92 3.76
C THR A 52 -3.95 16.03 2.91
N ILE A 53 -4.52 14.92 2.44
CA ILE A 53 -5.72 14.92 1.59
C ILE A 53 -6.94 15.36 2.41
N SER A 54 -7.64 16.42 1.98
CA SER A 54 -8.84 16.88 2.67
C SER A 54 -9.93 15.83 2.72
N GLU A 55 -10.66 15.77 3.84
CA GLU A 55 -11.86 14.95 4.04
C GLU A 55 -11.66 13.44 3.87
N ARG A 56 -10.42 12.94 4.02
CA ARG A 56 -10.14 11.50 4.03
C ARG A 56 -9.97 10.99 5.47
N ARG A 57 -10.43 9.76 5.71
CA ARG A 57 -10.41 9.15 7.05
C ARG A 57 -9.01 9.02 7.64
N GLY A 58 -8.00 8.77 6.81
CA GLY A 58 -6.61 8.63 7.22
C GLY A 58 -5.86 9.95 7.36
N SER A 59 -6.48 11.09 7.01
CA SER A 59 -5.81 12.38 7.01
C SER A 59 -5.70 12.97 8.42
N LEU A 60 -4.56 13.60 8.68
CA LEU A 60 -4.21 14.22 9.95
C LEU A 60 -3.46 15.52 9.67
N THR A 61 -3.66 16.55 10.48
CA THR A 61 -2.85 17.77 10.44
C THR A 61 -1.47 17.52 11.02
N ILE A 62 -1.43 16.82 12.14
CA ILE A 62 -0.22 16.37 12.85
C ILE A 62 -0.42 14.93 13.27
N ASP A 63 0.65 14.18 13.40
CA ASP A 63 0.64 12.83 13.99
C ASP A 63 0.59 12.87 15.53
N ASP A 64 0.55 11.72 16.18
CA ASP A 64 0.48 11.61 17.64
C ASP A 64 1.78 12.01 18.37
N GLU A 65 2.81 12.35 17.64
CA GLU A 65 4.07 12.93 18.14
C GLU A 65 4.15 14.45 17.88
N GLY A 66 3.12 15.07 17.27
CA GLY A 66 3.10 16.48 16.89
C GLY A 66 3.95 16.80 15.65
N THR A 67 4.25 15.81 14.81
CA THR A 67 4.92 16.02 13.53
C THR A 67 3.88 16.30 12.45
N PRO A 68 4.01 17.38 11.66
CA PRO A 68 3.12 17.61 10.52
C PRO A 68 3.11 16.41 9.57
N THR A 69 1.91 16.00 9.11
CA THR A 69 1.82 14.95 8.10
C THR A 69 2.27 15.46 6.74
N ASN A 70 2.68 14.54 5.88
CA ASN A 70 3.23 14.84 4.58
C ASN A 70 2.60 13.99 3.48
N ASN A 71 2.89 14.33 2.23
CA ASN A 71 2.79 13.41 1.11
C ASN A 71 4.17 12.73 0.95
N THR A 72 4.27 11.52 1.47
CA THR A 72 5.51 10.72 1.49
C THR A 72 5.52 9.76 0.32
N VAL A 73 6.46 9.92 -0.61
CA VAL A 73 6.67 8.96 -1.69
C VAL A 73 7.41 7.76 -1.14
N LEU A 74 6.82 6.59 -1.30
CA LEU A 74 7.35 5.31 -0.82
C LEU A 74 8.03 4.54 -1.94
N ILE A 75 7.33 4.40 -3.07
CA ILE A 75 7.84 3.78 -4.31
C ILE A 75 7.65 4.80 -5.43
N GLU A 76 8.68 5.06 -6.20
CA GLU A 76 8.67 5.97 -7.36
C GLU A 76 9.14 5.23 -8.60
N ASP A 77 8.31 5.21 -9.63
CA ASP A 77 8.59 4.48 -10.89
C ASP A 77 9.08 3.03 -10.63
N GLY A 78 8.46 2.37 -9.65
CA GLY A 78 8.79 1.01 -9.23
C GLY A 78 10.00 0.87 -8.30
N ARG A 79 10.73 1.95 -7.99
CA ARG A 79 11.88 1.94 -7.08
C ARG A 79 11.47 2.34 -5.67
N LEU A 80 11.99 1.63 -4.69
CA LEU A 80 11.81 1.98 -3.29
C LEU A 80 12.62 3.24 -2.96
N VAL A 81 11.94 4.31 -2.52
CA VAL A 81 12.58 5.61 -2.25
C VAL A 81 12.33 6.13 -0.84
N GLY A 82 11.41 5.53 -0.09
CA GLY A 82 11.09 5.98 1.26
C GLY A 82 10.40 4.93 2.12
N TYR A 83 10.41 5.19 3.42
CA TYR A 83 9.62 4.49 4.42
C TYR A 83 8.78 5.49 5.20
N MET A 84 7.66 5.04 5.77
CA MET A 84 6.90 5.81 6.74
C MET A 84 7.63 5.82 8.08
N GLN A 85 7.80 7.00 8.67
CA GLN A 85 8.65 7.18 9.85
C GLN A 85 7.93 7.94 10.97
N ASP A 86 8.05 7.41 12.20
CA ASP A 86 7.89 8.18 13.43
C ASP A 86 9.21 8.89 13.78
N ARG A 87 9.22 9.66 14.87
CA ARG A 87 10.44 10.38 15.31
C ARG A 87 11.54 9.45 15.79
N GLN A 88 11.18 8.37 16.50
CA GLN A 88 12.15 7.42 17.05
C GLN A 88 12.88 6.68 15.94
N ASN A 89 12.13 6.06 15.02
CA ASN A 89 12.72 5.27 13.94
C ASN A 89 13.46 6.16 12.94
N ALA A 90 12.93 7.34 12.62
CA ALA A 90 13.61 8.35 11.80
C ALA A 90 14.98 8.72 12.37
N ARG A 91 15.05 9.02 13.67
CA ARG A 91 16.32 9.32 14.34
C ARG A 91 17.30 8.17 14.28
N LEU A 92 16.84 6.94 14.54
CA LEU A 92 17.69 5.74 14.56
C LEU A 92 18.18 5.35 13.16
N MET A 93 17.45 5.72 12.12
CA MET A 93 17.83 5.49 10.72
C MET A 93 18.53 6.69 10.08
N GLY A 94 18.71 7.81 10.80
CA GLY A 94 19.38 9.01 10.29
C GLY A 94 18.59 9.74 9.20
N VAL A 95 17.25 9.65 9.21
CA VAL A 95 16.34 10.29 8.26
C VAL A 95 15.37 11.25 8.96
N LYS A 96 14.55 11.96 8.19
CA LYS A 96 13.49 12.83 8.77
C LYS A 96 12.23 12.03 9.06
N PRO A 97 11.47 12.40 10.12
CA PRO A 97 10.14 11.85 10.36
C PRO A 97 9.18 12.29 9.24
N THR A 98 8.19 11.45 8.95
CA THR A 98 7.25 11.68 7.86
C THR A 98 5.84 12.06 8.33
N GLY A 99 5.62 12.18 9.65
CA GLY A 99 4.30 12.47 10.20
C GLY A 99 3.40 11.22 10.25
N ASN A 100 4.02 10.06 10.42
CA ASN A 100 3.35 8.77 10.50
C ASN A 100 3.41 8.14 11.91
N GLY A 101 3.85 8.89 12.92
CA GLY A 101 3.90 8.44 14.31
C GLY A 101 2.50 8.36 14.90
N ARG A 102 1.89 7.18 14.97
CA ARG A 102 0.52 6.97 15.43
C ARG A 102 0.47 5.94 16.56
N ARG A 103 -0.46 6.13 17.49
CA ARG A 103 -0.70 5.21 18.60
C ARG A 103 -2.11 4.64 18.56
N GLU A 104 -2.29 3.46 19.09
CA GLU A 104 -3.61 2.84 19.23
C GLU A 104 -4.50 3.60 20.22
N SER A 105 -3.92 4.02 21.34
CA SER A 105 -4.58 4.84 22.36
C SER A 105 -3.52 5.60 23.15
N TYR A 106 -3.97 6.45 24.10
CA TYR A 106 -3.09 7.20 24.99
C TYR A 106 -2.14 6.32 25.83
N ALA A 107 -2.48 5.05 26.02
CA ALA A 107 -1.69 4.10 26.79
C ALA A 107 -0.59 3.38 25.96
N HIS A 108 -0.50 3.65 24.65
CA HIS A 108 0.42 2.99 23.75
C HIS A 108 1.47 3.95 23.21
N GLU A 109 2.68 3.43 23.01
CA GLU A 109 3.75 4.18 22.34
C GLU A 109 3.40 4.42 20.86
N PRO A 110 3.73 5.60 20.31
CA PRO A 110 3.61 5.83 18.88
C PRO A 110 4.52 4.90 18.09
N MET A 111 4.07 4.51 16.91
CA MET A 111 4.82 3.72 15.96
C MET A 111 4.49 4.15 14.53
N PRO A 112 5.34 3.87 13.54
CA PRO A 112 5.02 4.19 12.15
C PRO A 112 3.73 3.50 11.72
N ARG A 113 2.79 4.25 11.18
CA ARG A 113 1.51 3.77 10.66
C ARG A 113 1.09 4.58 9.45
N MET A 114 0.38 3.90 8.53
CA MET A 114 -0.19 4.52 7.34
C MET A 114 -1.18 5.64 7.67
N THR A 115 -1.23 6.64 6.81
CA THR A 115 -2.32 7.60 6.70
C THR A 115 -3.23 7.21 5.54
N ASN A 116 -3.14 7.88 4.40
CA ASN A 116 -3.82 7.42 3.18
C ASN A 116 -2.77 6.88 2.20
N THR A 117 -2.63 5.57 2.15
CA THR A 117 -1.69 4.90 1.26
C THR A 117 -2.39 4.51 -0.03
N TYR A 118 -1.89 4.95 -1.17
CA TYR A 118 -2.47 4.63 -2.47
C TYR A 118 -1.43 4.65 -3.59
N MET A 119 -1.78 3.97 -4.67
CA MET A 119 -1.02 4.00 -5.92
C MET A 119 -1.54 5.14 -6.78
N LEU A 120 -0.62 5.92 -7.35
CA LEU A 120 -0.97 6.96 -8.31
C LEU A 120 -1.54 6.35 -9.60
N SER A 121 -2.40 7.10 -10.27
CA SER A 121 -2.94 6.69 -11.55
C SER A 121 -1.84 6.57 -12.61
N GLY A 122 -1.96 5.55 -13.47
CA GLY A 122 -1.18 5.43 -14.68
C GLY A 122 -1.84 6.16 -15.86
N ASP A 123 -1.41 5.82 -17.05
CA ASP A 123 -1.84 6.42 -18.32
C ASP A 123 -3.02 5.69 -19.00
N LYS A 124 -3.49 4.57 -18.43
CA LYS A 124 -4.54 3.73 -18.98
C LYS A 124 -5.84 3.85 -18.21
N THR A 125 -6.96 3.84 -18.93
CA THR A 125 -8.28 3.74 -18.32
C THR A 125 -8.55 2.31 -17.84
N PRO A 126 -9.50 2.11 -16.88
CA PRO A 126 -9.91 0.77 -16.45
C PRO A 126 -10.35 -0.13 -17.60
N GLU A 127 -11.05 0.42 -18.60
CA GLU A 127 -11.51 -0.30 -19.77
C GLU A 127 -10.34 -0.76 -20.65
N GLU A 128 -9.35 0.09 -20.87
CA GLU A 128 -8.12 -0.26 -21.59
C GLU A 128 -7.33 -1.36 -20.89
N ILE A 129 -7.27 -1.32 -19.55
CA ILE A 129 -6.60 -2.35 -18.76
C ILE A 129 -7.32 -3.69 -18.94
N ILE A 130 -8.66 -3.73 -18.81
CA ILE A 130 -9.45 -4.95 -19.00
C ILE A 130 -9.31 -5.46 -20.43
N ALA A 131 -9.39 -4.55 -21.43
CA ALA A 131 -9.27 -4.92 -22.85
C ALA A 131 -7.91 -5.52 -23.19
N SER A 132 -6.85 -5.20 -22.45
CA SER A 132 -5.51 -5.75 -22.66
C SER A 132 -5.36 -7.21 -22.19
N VAL A 133 -6.29 -7.73 -21.39
CA VAL A 133 -6.21 -9.06 -20.79
C VAL A 133 -6.87 -10.09 -21.68
N LYS A 134 -6.07 -11.03 -22.21
CA LYS A 134 -6.56 -12.11 -23.07
C LYS A 134 -7.38 -13.16 -22.27
N LYS A 135 -6.90 -13.54 -21.09
CA LYS A 135 -7.58 -14.44 -20.14
C LYS A 135 -7.12 -14.12 -18.73
N GLY A 136 -8.06 -13.89 -17.82
CA GLY A 136 -7.74 -13.52 -16.46
C GLY A 136 -8.96 -13.41 -15.56
N ILE A 137 -8.77 -12.78 -14.41
CA ILE A 137 -9.81 -12.51 -13.43
C ILE A 137 -9.84 -11.00 -13.16
N TYR A 138 -11.04 -10.44 -13.12
CA TYR A 138 -11.31 -9.11 -12.60
C TYR A 138 -11.79 -9.24 -11.15
N ALA A 139 -10.93 -8.92 -10.20
CA ALA A 139 -11.23 -8.94 -8.77
C ALA A 139 -11.76 -7.57 -8.35
N VAL A 140 -13.07 -7.49 -8.11
CA VAL A 140 -13.78 -6.23 -7.82
C VAL A 140 -13.71 -5.91 -6.34
N SER A 141 -13.87 -6.92 -5.47
CA SER A 141 -13.92 -6.72 -4.02
C SER A 141 -13.34 -7.90 -3.26
N PHE A 142 -12.81 -7.62 -2.06
CA PHE A 142 -12.24 -8.61 -1.15
C PHE A 142 -12.99 -8.60 0.19
N GLY A 143 -13.12 -9.78 0.82
CA GLY A 143 -13.74 -9.92 2.14
C GLY A 143 -12.74 -9.80 3.29
N GLY A 144 -11.48 -10.00 3.03
CA GLY A 144 -10.41 -9.95 4.01
C GLY A 144 -9.18 -10.70 3.53
N GLY A 145 -8.10 -10.54 4.25
CA GLY A 145 -6.83 -11.18 3.96
C GLY A 145 -5.81 -10.92 5.06
N GLN A 146 -4.61 -11.39 4.83
CA GLN A 146 -3.47 -11.19 5.73
C GLN A 146 -2.17 -11.15 4.94
N VAL A 147 -1.16 -10.52 5.53
CA VAL A 147 0.20 -10.50 5.01
C VAL A 147 1.20 -11.01 6.05
N ASP A 148 2.18 -11.74 5.58
CA ASP A 148 3.43 -11.94 6.30
C ASP A 148 4.47 -10.95 5.74
N ILE A 149 4.66 -9.85 6.44
CA ILE A 149 5.55 -8.77 6.01
C ILE A 149 7.02 -9.20 5.89
N THR A 150 7.42 -10.25 6.60
CA THR A 150 8.79 -10.77 6.59
C THR A 150 9.10 -11.50 5.29
N SER A 151 8.20 -12.38 4.87
CA SER A 151 8.35 -13.13 3.61
C SER A 151 7.78 -12.40 2.40
N GLY A 152 6.93 -11.39 2.60
CA GLY A 152 6.18 -10.69 1.55
C GLY A 152 5.04 -11.52 0.96
N LYS A 153 4.66 -12.63 1.57
CA LYS A 153 3.53 -13.46 1.15
C LYS A 153 2.23 -12.90 1.70
N PHE A 154 1.19 -12.94 0.89
CA PHE A 154 -0.15 -12.50 1.29
C PHE A 154 -1.22 -13.42 0.70
N VAL A 155 -2.40 -13.41 1.30
CA VAL A 155 -3.60 -14.09 0.80
C VAL A 155 -4.81 -13.22 1.04
N PHE A 156 -5.69 -13.12 0.02
CA PHE A 156 -6.96 -12.41 0.08
C PHE A 156 -8.05 -13.22 -0.58
N GLY A 157 -9.22 -13.29 0.06
CA GLY A 157 -10.42 -13.88 -0.50
C GLY A 157 -11.26 -12.84 -1.24
N CYS A 158 -11.57 -13.10 -2.52
CA CYS A 158 -12.51 -12.25 -3.25
C CYS A 158 -13.94 -12.51 -2.81
N THR A 159 -14.68 -11.43 -2.56
CA THR A 159 -16.15 -11.48 -2.39
C THR A 159 -16.88 -11.26 -3.71
N GLU A 160 -16.22 -10.57 -4.65
CA GLU A 160 -16.75 -10.35 -5.99
C GLU A 160 -15.60 -10.42 -7.01
N ALA A 161 -15.75 -11.33 -7.98
CA ALA A 161 -14.79 -11.48 -9.07
C ALA A 161 -15.46 -12.02 -10.33
N TYR A 162 -14.90 -11.71 -11.49
CA TYR A 162 -15.40 -12.11 -12.81
C TYR A 162 -14.27 -12.66 -13.67
N MET A 163 -14.59 -13.55 -14.59
CA MET A 163 -13.66 -13.95 -15.65
C MET A 163 -13.44 -12.80 -16.62
N ILE A 164 -12.22 -12.68 -17.13
CA ILE A 164 -11.92 -11.87 -18.32
C ILE A 164 -11.54 -12.81 -19.45
N GLU A 165 -12.22 -12.70 -20.58
CA GLU A 165 -11.91 -13.43 -21.81
C GLU A 165 -11.88 -12.48 -23.00
N ASN A 166 -10.75 -12.46 -23.71
CA ASN A 166 -10.52 -11.61 -24.88
C ASN A 166 -10.90 -10.12 -24.63
N GLY A 167 -10.46 -9.60 -23.48
CA GLY A 167 -10.68 -8.19 -23.11
C GLY A 167 -12.10 -7.86 -22.63
N LYS A 168 -12.94 -8.85 -22.37
CA LYS A 168 -14.33 -8.64 -21.91
C LYS A 168 -14.56 -9.32 -20.57
N VAL A 169 -15.27 -8.60 -19.69
CA VAL A 169 -15.75 -9.15 -18.42
C VAL A 169 -16.90 -10.11 -18.71
N GLY A 170 -16.80 -11.32 -18.18
CA GLY A 170 -17.74 -12.43 -18.41
C GLY A 170 -18.41 -12.93 -17.12
N ALA A 171 -18.47 -14.25 -16.97
CA ALA A 171 -19.16 -14.90 -15.86
C ALA A 171 -18.53 -14.61 -14.49
N PRO A 172 -19.34 -14.55 -13.40
CA PRO A 172 -18.83 -14.43 -12.05
C PRO A 172 -18.04 -15.69 -11.65
N VAL A 173 -17.04 -15.48 -10.78
CA VAL A 173 -16.17 -16.54 -10.25
C VAL A 173 -16.45 -16.74 -8.77
N LYS A 174 -16.58 -18.00 -8.34
CA LYS A 174 -16.75 -18.36 -6.94
C LYS A 174 -15.41 -18.83 -6.34
N GLY A 175 -15.12 -18.38 -5.10
CA GLY A 175 -13.99 -18.90 -4.33
C GLY A 175 -12.62 -18.48 -4.86
N ALA A 176 -12.51 -17.33 -5.55
CA ALA A 176 -11.23 -16.77 -5.94
C ALA A 176 -10.44 -16.26 -4.72
N MET A 177 -9.18 -16.65 -4.64
CA MET A 177 -8.22 -16.20 -3.62
C MET A 177 -6.89 -15.84 -4.27
#